data_ab3407f2ccdaab76d7bb9473e0ed0552
#
_entry.id   ab3407f2ccdaab76d7bb9473e0ed0552
#
_cell.length_a   1.000
_cell.length_b   1.000
_cell.length_c   1.000
_cell.angle_alpha   90.00
_cell.angle_beta   90.00
_cell.angle_gamma   90.00
#
_symmetry.space_group_name_H-M   'P 1'
#
loop_
_entity.id
_entity.type
_entity.pdbx_description
1 polymer ?
#
loop_
_entity_poly.entity_id
_entity_poly.type
_entity_poly.pdbx_seq_one_letter_code
_entity_poly.pdbx_strand_id
1 'polypeptide(L)'
;LIPSLAEFINIQDKNVKYILGGYSLAGLFSLWSGYETNTFYGVAGVSPSVWYEGWIDFVRNAELKANNVYLSLGKLEETSKHKILAKIGDNIREYSEILKNSGIEKSILEWNEGNHFNNSDIRTGKGFVWILENC
;
A
#
# COMPACT_ATOMS: atom_id res chain seq x y z
N LEU A 1 6.00 -18.62 -3.97
CA LEU A 1 4.59 -18.40 -4.33
C LEU A 1 4.41 -18.10 -5.82
N ILE A 2 5.09 -17.03 -6.35
CA ILE A 2 4.97 -16.65 -7.77
C ILE A 2 5.42 -17.76 -8.72
N PRO A 3 6.57 -18.46 -8.52
CA PRO A 3 6.94 -19.59 -9.35
C PRO A 3 5.90 -20.72 -9.37
N SER A 4 5.24 -21.00 -8.23
CA SER A 4 4.18 -22.01 -8.15
C SER A 4 2.90 -21.59 -8.88
N LEU A 5 2.60 -20.29 -8.93
CA LEU A 5 1.47 -19.76 -9.70
C LEU A 5 1.71 -19.81 -11.20
N ALA A 6 2.98 -19.75 -11.64
CA ALA A 6 3.34 -19.83 -13.04
C ALA A 6 2.87 -21.11 -13.76
N GLU A 7 2.61 -22.19 -13.00
CA GLU A 7 2.06 -23.42 -13.53
C GLU A 7 0.58 -23.27 -13.95
N PHE A 8 -0.12 -22.30 -13.38
CA PHE A 8 -1.58 -22.11 -13.58
C PHE A 8 -1.91 -20.88 -14.42
N ILE A 9 -1.03 -19.91 -14.48
CA ILE A 9 -1.22 -18.66 -15.23
C ILE A 9 -0.01 -18.38 -16.10
N ASN A 10 -0.23 -17.82 -17.28
CA ASN A 10 0.86 -17.44 -18.18
C ASN A 10 1.56 -16.17 -17.67
N ILE A 11 2.46 -16.31 -16.69
CA ILE A 11 3.25 -15.20 -16.12
C ILE A 11 4.36 -14.70 -17.04
N GLN A 12 4.61 -15.34 -18.16
CA GLN A 12 5.59 -14.91 -19.16
C GLN A 12 5.00 -13.91 -20.16
N ASP A 13 3.68 -13.73 -20.16
CA ASP A 13 3.03 -12.70 -20.96
C ASP A 13 3.44 -11.33 -20.42
N LYS A 14 4.16 -10.56 -21.24
CA LYS A 14 4.61 -9.20 -20.90
C LYS A 14 3.46 -8.20 -20.68
N ASN A 15 2.25 -8.56 -21.08
CA ASN A 15 1.05 -7.76 -20.86
C ASN A 15 0.41 -8.03 -19.49
N VAL A 16 0.84 -9.07 -18.76
CA VAL A 16 0.34 -9.37 -17.42
C VAL A 16 0.98 -8.42 -16.40
N LYS A 17 0.15 -7.65 -15.72
CA LYS A 17 0.57 -6.78 -14.62
C LYS A 17 0.18 -7.40 -13.29
N TYR A 18 1.14 -7.54 -12.39
CA TYR A 18 0.88 -8.06 -11.04
C TYR A 18 0.59 -6.91 -10.10
N ILE A 19 -0.45 -7.08 -9.29
CA ILE A 19 -0.85 -6.14 -8.24
C ILE A 19 -0.80 -6.88 -6.92
N LEU A 20 -0.20 -6.26 -5.91
CA LEU A 20 -0.19 -6.77 -4.54
C LEU A 20 -0.93 -5.79 -3.63
N GLY A 21 -1.81 -6.31 -2.79
CA GLY A 21 -2.53 -5.49 -1.84
C GLY A 21 -2.78 -6.22 -0.53
N GLY A 22 -2.94 -5.46 0.53
CA GLY A 22 -3.23 -6.02 1.84
C GLY A 22 -3.76 -5.00 2.82
N TYR A 23 -4.30 -5.52 3.92
CA TYR A 23 -4.85 -4.77 5.03
C TYR A 23 -3.92 -4.82 6.24
N SER A 24 -3.79 -3.73 6.99
CA SER A 24 -3.02 -3.69 8.24
C SER A 24 -1.55 -4.07 8.03
N LEU A 25 -1.04 -5.10 8.69
CA LEU A 25 0.33 -5.59 8.52
C LEU A 25 0.58 -6.15 7.12
N ALA A 26 -0.41 -6.81 6.52
CA ALA A 26 -0.33 -7.24 5.11
C ALA A 26 -0.30 -6.05 4.16
N GLY A 27 -0.94 -4.93 4.52
CA GLY A 27 -0.83 -3.65 3.81
C GLY A 27 0.59 -3.09 3.85
N LEU A 28 1.23 -3.09 5.02
CA LEU A 28 2.63 -2.70 5.16
C LEU A 28 3.55 -3.61 4.34
N PHE A 29 3.34 -4.93 4.38
CA PHE A 29 4.10 -5.89 3.58
C PHE A 29 3.94 -5.63 2.08
N SER A 30 2.73 -5.33 1.62
CA SER A 30 2.47 -5.00 0.21
C SER A 30 3.24 -3.75 -0.23
N LEU A 31 3.25 -2.71 0.59
CA LEU A 31 4.01 -1.48 0.33
C LEU A 31 5.51 -1.77 0.31
N TRP A 32 6.03 -2.47 1.31
CA TRP A 32 7.44 -2.87 1.37
C TRP A 32 7.87 -3.68 0.13
N SER A 33 7.04 -4.60 -0.34
CA SER A 33 7.30 -5.39 -1.54
C SER A 33 7.47 -4.53 -2.79
N GLY A 34 6.80 -3.37 -2.87
CA GLY A 34 6.97 -2.40 -3.95
C GLY A 34 8.34 -1.74 -4.00
N TYR A 35 9.10 -1.77 -2.91
CA TYR A 35 10.51 -1.32 -2.86
C TYR A 35 11.48 -2.47 -3.16
N GLU A 36 11.15 -3.69 -2.72
CA GLU A 36 12.07 -4.83 -2.82
C GLU A 36 12.15 -5.44 -4.22
N THR A 37 11.07 -5.41 -4.99
CA THR A 37 10.99 -6.06 -6.30
C THR A 37 10.22 -5.23 -7.32
N ASN A 38 10.63 -5.31 -8.59
CA ASN A 38 9.91 -4.75 -9.73
C ASN A 38 8.81 -5.67 -10.29
N THR A 39 8.49 -6.76 -9.57
CA THR A 39 7.45 -7.71 -9.97
C THR A 39 6.07 -7.06 -9.98
N PHE A 40 5.79 -6.15 -9.05
CA PHE A 40 4.47 -5.56 -8.88
C PHE A 40 4.37 -4.21 -9.59
N TYR A 41 3.44 -4.13 -10.56
CA TYR A 41 3.10 -2.88 -11.21
C TYR A 41 2.48 -1.88 -10.22
N GLY A 42 1.59 -2.36 -9.37
CA GLY A 42 0.94 -1.55 -8.36
C GLY A 42 0.85 -2.25 -7.01
N VAL A 43 0.92 -1.46 -5.94
CA VAL A 43 0.78 -1.95 -4.57
C VAL A 43 -0.28 -1.17 -3.80
N ALA A 44 -1.12 -1.88 -3.03
CA ALA A 44 -2.18 -1.30 -2.23
C ALA A 44 -1.95 -1.56 -0.74
N GLY A 45 -1.71 -0.50 0.02
CA GLY A 45 -1.68 -0.50 1.48
C GLY A 45 -2.98 0.04 2.05
N VAL A 46 -3.86 -0.85 2.53
CA VAL A 46 -5.15 -0.48 3.11
C VAL A 46 -5.06 -0.52 4.62
N SER A 47 -5.27 0.63 5.26
CA SER A 47 -4.97 0.83 6.69
C SER A 47 -3.63 0.20 7.11
N PRO A 48 -2.55 0.46 6.35
CA PRO A 48 -1.28 -0.22 6.53
C PRO A 48 -0.66 0.15 7.87
N SER A 49 0.05 -0.79 8.48
CA SER A 49 0.73 -0.59 9.77
C SER A 49 1.95 0.34 9.68
N VAL A 50 1.81 1.52 9.05
CA VAL A 50 2.91 2.48 8.82
C VAL A 50 3.43 3.14 10.10
N TRP A 51 2.83 2.84 11.25
CA TRP A 51 3.35 3.15 12.58
C TRP A 51 4.54 2.27 12.97
N TYR A 52 4.86 1.23 12.17
CA TYR A 52 5.97 0.32 12.43
C TYR A 52 7.29 1.09 12.48
N GLU A 53 8.10 0.77 13.49
CA GLU A 53 9.37 1.46 13.75
C GLU A 53 10.31 1.38 12.53
N GLY A 54 10.89 2.51 12.15
CA GLY A 54 11.81 2.62 11.03
C GLY A 54 11.16 2.70 9.64
N TRP A 55 9.82 2.57 9.52
CA TRP A 55 9.15 2.60 8.22
C TRP A 55 9.39 3.92 7.45
N ILE A 56 9.18 5.05 8.10
CA ILE A 56 9.34 6.37 7.46
C ILE A 56 10.81 6.61 7.05
N ASP A 57 11.76 6.22 7.89
CA ASP A 57 13.18 6.33 7.56
C ASP A 57 13.57 5.41 6.40
N PHE A 58 13.00 4.22 6.34
CA PHE A 58 13.18 3.30 5.21
C PHE A 58 12.70 3.93 3.91
N VAL A 59 11.45 4.41 3.84
CA VAL A 59 10.87 4.93 2.59
C VAL A 59 11.49 6.25 2.12
N ARG A 60 12.09 7.02 3.01
CA ARG A 60 12.88 8.22 2.65
C ARG A 60 14.16 7.90 1.89
N ASN A 61 14.74 6.72 2.16
CA ASN A 61 16.06 6.33 1.63
C ASN A 61 15.99 5.23 0.58
N ALA A 62 14.85 4.57 0.42
CA ALA A 62 14.66 3.48 -0.53
C ALA A 62 14.07 3.97 -1.84
N GLU A 63 14.45 3.35 -2.95
CA GLU A 63 13.89 3.60 -4.27
C GLU A 63 12.65 2.72 -4.49
N LEU A 64 11.52 3.34 -4.76
CA LEU A 64 10.28 2.63 -5.09
C LEU A 64 10.36 2.06 -6.51
N LYS A 65 10.06 0.77 -6.65
CA LYS A 65 10.07 0.04 -7.92
C LYS A 65 8.68 -0.14 -8.53
N ALA A 66 7.62 -0.04 -7.71
CA ALA A 66 6.24 -0.08 -8.19
C ALA A 66 5.85 1.23 -8.87
N ASN A 67 5.01 1.16 -9.92
CA ASN A 67 4.55 2.33 -10.68
C ASN A 67 3.40 3.05 -9.96
N ASN A 68 2.50 2.32 -9.32
CA ASN A 68 1.31 2.86 -8.68
C ASN A 68 1.22 2.45 -7.21
N VAL A 69 0.85 3.40 -6.35
CA VAL A 69 0.63 3.14 -4.92
C VAL A 69 -0.72 3.68 -4.48
N TYR A 70 -1.56 2.78 -3.97
CA TYR A 70 -2.78 3.14 -3.28
C TYR A 70 -2.57 3.06 -1.78
N LEU A 71 -2.92 4.13 -1.08
CA LEU A 71 -2.97 4.19 0.38
C LEU A 71 -4.38 4.49 0.84
N SER A 72 -4.82 3.90 1.93
CA SER A 72 -6.03 4.36 2.60
C SER A 72 -5.96 4.22 4.12
N LEU A 73 -6.71 5.05 4.82
CA LEU A 73 -6.84 5.01 6.27
C LEU A 73 -8.26 5.35 6.70
N GLY A 74 -8.74 4.75 7.80
CA GLY A 74 -9.98 5.17 8.43
C GLY A 74 -9.78 6.42 9.27
N LYS A 75 -10.69 7.39 9.17
CA LYS A 75 -10.61 8.68 9.87
C LYS A 75 -10.51 8.57 11.39
N LEU A 76 -11.02 7.48 11.97
CA LEU A 76 -10.98 7.25 13.41
C LEU A 76 -9.76 6.44 13.88
N GLU A 77 -8.89 5.98 12.96
CA GLU A 77 -7.72 5.18 13.33
C GLU A 77 -6.67 6.01 14.08
N GLU A 78 -6.50 7.28 13.72
CA GLU A 78 -5.58 8.19 14.38
C GLU A 78 -6.05 8.65 15.78
N THR A 79 -7.31 8.40 16.14
CA THR A 79 -7.86 8.73 17.46
C THR A 79 -7.56 7.68 18.53
N SER A 80 -6.70 6.70 18.24
CA SER A 80 -6.31 5.66 19.16
C SER A 80 -5.70 6.23 20.46
N LYS A 81 -6.12 5.66 21.60
CA LYS A 81 -5.51 5.98 22.90
C LYS A 81 -4.09 5.45 23.05
N HIS A 82 -3.68 4.51 22.17
CA HIS A 82 -2.34 3.94 22.18
C HIS A 82 -1.39 4.85 21.39
N LYS A 83 -0.41 5.45 22.08
CA LYS A 83 0.50 6.47 21.51
C LYS A 83 1.21 6.07 20.22
N ILE A 84 1.59 4.80 20.07
CA ILE A 84 2.25 4.31 18.86
C ILE A 84 1.26 4.24 17.70
N LEU A 85 0.06 3.70 17.95
CA LEU A 85 -0.99 3.59 16.93
C LEU A 85 -1.55 4.95 16.52
N ALA A 86 -1.58 5.93 17.43
CA ALA A 86 -2.01 7.30 17.13
C ALA A 86 -1.13 8.00 16.08
N LYS A 87 0.14 7.58 15.92
CA LYS A 87 1.05 8.12 14.90
C LYS A 87 0.68 7.70 13.47
N ILE A 88 -0.26 6.75 13.30
CA ILE A 88 -0.57 6.22 11.97
C ILE A 88 -1.05 7.31 11.00
N GLY A 89 -1.84 8.28 11.50
CA GLY A 89 -2.34 9.40 10.70
C GLY A 89 -1.20 10.29 10.18
N ASP A 90 -0.27 10.66 11.04
CA ASP A 90 0.88 11.49 10.67
C ASP A 90 1.81 10.74 9.74
N ASN A 91 2.14 9.49 10.05
CA ASN A 91 3.04 8.67 9.24
C ASN A 91 2.47 8.41 7.83
N ILE A 92 1.16 8.18 7.68
CA ILE A 92 0.60 7.92 6.34
C ILE A 92 0.53 9.19 5.50
N ARG A 93 0.28 10.36 6.13
CA ARG A 93 0.37 11.67 5.44
C ARG A 93 1.78 11.94 4.97
N GLU A 94 2.77 11.75 5.84
CA GLU A 94 4.17 11.92 5.51
C GLU A 94 4.60 10.97 4.39
N TYR A 95 4.22 9.70 4.47
CA TYR A 95 4.50 8.72 3.42
C TYR A 95 3.85 9.12 2.08
N SER A 96 2.62 9.61 2.11
CA SER A 96 1.95 10.14 0.91
C SER A 96 2.71 11.30 0.26
N GLU A 97 3.27 12.22 1.06
CA GLU A 97 4.10 13.31 0.53
C GLU A 97 5.45 12.81 -0.03
N ILE A 98 6.08 11.82 0.61
CA ILE A 98 7.29 11.18 0.08
C ILE A 98 7.00 10.58 -1.30
N LEU A 99 5.88 9.86 -1.46
CA LEU A 99 5.47 9.28 -2.74
C LEU A 99 5.27 10.33 -3.82
N LYS A 100 4.59 11.43 -3.53
CA LYS A 100 4.40 12.52 -4.50
C LYS A 100 5.71 13.14 -4.99
N ASN A 101 6.72 13.15 -4.13
CA ASN A 101 8.04 13.72 -4.44
C ASN A 101 9.02 12.70 -5.06
N SER A 102 8.68 11.42 -5.11
CA SER A 102 9.55 10.34 -5.61
C SER A 102 9.55 10.17 -7.14
N GLY A 103 8.66 10.87 -7.85
CA GLY A 103 8.50 10.72 -9.30
C GLY A 103 7.71 9.47 -9.72
N ILE A 104 7.03 8.80 -8.81
CA ILE A 104 6.10 7.69 -9.11
C ILE A 104 4.99 8.16 -10.07
N GLU A 105 4.54 7.28 -10.97
CA GLU A 105 3.51 7.62 -11.95
C GLU A 105 2.21 8.07 -11.28
N LYS A 106 1.70 7.27 -10.34
CA LYS A 106 0.44 7.56 -9.65
C LYS A 106 0.46 7.11 -8.19
N SER A 107 0.02 8.00 -7.31
CA SER A 107 -0.26 7.65 -5.91
C SER A 107 -1.48 8.39 -5.40
N ILE A 108 -2.20 7.77 -4.46
CA ILE A 108 -3.34 8.37 -3.77
C ILE A 108 -3.33 7.99 -2.29
N LEU A 109 -3.82 8.87 -1.45
CA LEU A 109 -4.23 8.60 -0.08
C LEU A 109 -5.73 8.84 0.07
N GLU A 110 -6.51 7.78 0.23
CA GLU A 110 -7.96 7.83 0.45
C GLU A 110 -8.29 7.73 1.95
N TRP A 111 -9.14 8.65 2.44
CA TRP A 111 -9.68 8.60 3.79
C TRP A 111 -11.06 7.95 3.78
N ASN A 112 -11.22 6.87 4.53
CA ASN A 112 -12.50 6.17 4.67
C ASN A 112 -13.18 6.51 6.01
N GLU A 113 -14.49 6.40 6.07
CA GLU A 113 -15.22 6.50 7.33
C GLU A 113 -14.93 5.28 8.23
N GLY A 114 -14.92 5.52 9.54
CA GLY A 114 -14.76 4.47 10.54
C GLY A 114 -13.32 4.26 11.02
N ASN A 115 -13.16 3.18 11.77
CA ASN A 115 -11.91 2.77 12.41
C ASN A 115 -11.23 1.62 11.66
N HIS A 116 -10.18 1.06 12.27
CA HIS A 116 -9.39 -0.04 11.71
C HIS A 116 -10.20 -1.31 11.36
N PHE A 117 -11.37 -1.52 11.96
CA PHE A 117 -12.15 -2.75 11.80
C PHE A 117 -13.38 -2.60 10.91
N ASN A 118 -13.63 -1.40 10.36
CA ASN A 118 -14.80 -1.15 9.53
C ASN A 118 -14.51 -1.43 8.05
N ASN A 119 -15.34 -2.29 7.45
CA ASN A 119 -15.39 -2.53 6.00
C ASN A 119 -14.03 -2.86 5.35
N SER A 120 -13.22 -3.68 6.01
CA SER A 120 -11.86 -4.01 5.55
C SER A 120 -11.83 -4.65 4.16
N ASP A 121 -12.81 -5.48 3.87
CA ASP A 121 -13.01 -6.14 2.57
C ASP A 121 -13.32 -5.15 1.46
N ILE A 122 -14.32 -4.28 1.66
CA ILE A 122 -14.71 -3.23 0.71
C ILE A 122 -13.55 -2.27 0.48
N ARG A 123 -12.87 -1.84 1.54
CA ARG A 123 -11.73 -0.92 1.46
C ARG A 123 -10.56 -1.54 0.69
N THR A 124 -10.30 -2.83 0.90
CA THR A 124 -9.27 -3.56 0.15
C THR A 124 -9.65 -3.67 -1.33
N GLY A 125 -10.92 -4.00 -1.61
CA GLY A 125 -11.44 -4.03 -2.98
C GLY A 125 -11.27 -2.69 -3.71
N LYS A 126 -11.53 -1.57 -3.06
CA LYS A 126 -11.28 -0.22 -3.62
C LYS A 126 -9.82 -0.02 -4.04
N GLY A 127 -8.88 -0.48 -3.23
CA GLY A 127 -7.45 -0.37 -3.55
C GLY A 127 -7.09 -1.11 -4.84
N PHE A 128 -7.59 -2.32 -5.02
CA PHE A 128 -7.38 -3.08 -6.25
C PHE A 128 -8.04 -2.41 -7.46
N VAL A 129 -9.29 -1.98 -7.32
CA VAL A 129 -10.03 -1.28 -8.39
C VAL A 129 -9.27 -0.03 -8.81
N TRP A 130 -8.83 0.80 -7.85
CA TRP A 130 -8.08 2.01 -8.17
C TRP A 130 -6.80 1.71 -8.96
N ILE A 131 -6.03 0.69 -8.57
CA ILE A 131 -4.81 0.33 -9.31
C ILE A 131 -5.16 -0.15 -10.71
N LEU A 132 -6.19 -0.99 -10.87
CA LEU A 132 -6.63 -1.49 -12.18
C LEU A 132 -7.08 -0.37 -13.12
N GLU A 133 -7.80 0.63 -12.63
CA GLU A 133 -8.24 1.79 -13.41
C GLU A 133 -7.10 2.74 -13.79
N ASN A 134 -5.94 2.61 -13.13
CA ASN A 134 -4.77 3.45 -13.34
C ASN A 134 -3.56 2.67 -13.93
N CYS A 135 -3.80 1.46 -14.42
CA CYS A 135 -2.79 0.65 -15.09
C CYS A 135 -2.46 1.14 -16.51
#